data_fce1907893a162a0dbcccad80932db3f
#
_entry.id   fce1907893a162a0dbcccad80932db3f
#
_cell.length_a   1.000
_cell.length_b   1.000
_cell.length_c   1.000
_cell.angle_alpha   90.00
_cell.angle_beta   90.00
_cell.angle_gamma   90.00
#
_symmetry.space_group_name_H-M   'P 1'
#
loop_
_entity.id
_entity.type
_entity.pdbx_description
1 polymer ?
#
loop_
_entity_poly.entity_id
_entity_poly.type
_entity_poly.pdbx_seq_one_letter_code
_entity_poly.pdbx_strand_id
1 'polypeptide(L)'
;MIRSRATDIVKGTGVRSDGQGMIAGLAVVVMAAGLGKRMRSKQAKVLHRVAGQAMVLYSVGLGLRVAGDRVAVVVGHQADLVREVIGRATSGTSGKSPVAIVEQREQLGTGHAVLQSRPVFAVGKRGAPSNYLILNGDTPLLRESTVRELLRLHEAGRATVTVLTAVLDDASGYGRVVRTQSAEQGVSRIVEDRDATIEEQAIREINVGTYVVDGEFLFSALEKLDPSNAQGEYYLTDIIHLAVDQGRRVAAMALDNPEEGLGVNTRRQLAEAEQVVQQQIRDRWLDAGVTMVDPATTWIDATVMIGKDTVLYPNVTLEGTTVIGEDCVLRSATRLKNCIVGNGVEILDHCLFIDAQVEDDAHLGPFVHLRPGVIVRKKAKVGNFVEMKKTDLGEGSKANHLSYLGDAKIGKGVNIGAGTITCNYDGLRKFETVIGDGVFLGSDTQLIAPVTVGAGAVIAAGTTVTEDVPEDALVIARVPQVNRAGWASRRRALQTEVTHEALDVQRESKSTRLSPGASRLTRTQSQAPRGKQVKKRNRG
;
A
#
# COMPACT_ATOMS: atom_id res chain seq x y z
N MET A 1 2.16 -11.87 -23.95
CA MET A 1 1.56 -10.69 -24.60
C MET A 1 1.19 -9.57 -23.62
N ILE A 2 0.44 -9.83 -22.53
CA ILE A 2 0.02 -8.76 -21.59
C ILE A 2 1.19 -8.10 -20.85
N ARG A 3 2.24 -8.85 -20.45
CA ARG A 3 3.45 -8.25 -19.85
C ARG A 3 4.20 -7.31 -20.82
N SER A 4 4.17 -7.57 -22.11
CA SER A 4 4.73 -6.65 -23.12
C SER A 4 3.85 -5.40 -23.29
N ARG A 5 2.52 -5.54 -23.26
CA ARG A 5 1.58 -4.41 -23.30
C ARG A 5 1.61 -3.56 -22.03
N ALA A 6 1.73 -4.17 -20.84
CA ALA A 6 1.98 -3.41 -19.60
C ALA A 6 3.28 -2.60 -19.71
N THR A 7 4.31 -3.15 -20.37
CA THR A 7 5.56 -2.44 -20.66
C THR A 7 5.34 -1.31 -21.68
N ASP A 8 4.41 -1.46 -22.61
CA ASP A 8 4.10 -0.45 -23.63
C ASP A 8 3.19 0.66 -23.05
N ILE A 9 2.25 0.32 -22.18
CA ILE A 9 1.47 1.29 -21.39
C ILE A 9 2.41 2.07 -20.45
N VAL A 10 3.33 1.37 -19.77
CA VAL A 10 4.38 2.00 -18.94
C VAL A 10 5.29 2.93 -19.77
N LYS A 11 5.57 2.60 -21.03
CA LYS A 11 6.34 3.47 -21.94
C LYS A 11 5.53 4.66 -22.48
N GLY A 12 4.22 4.50 -22.64
CA GLY A 12 3.32 5.54 -23.14
C GLY A 12 2.84 6.55 -22.10
N THR A 13 2.79 6.13 -20.82
CA THR A 13 2.35 6.95 -19.68
C THR A 13 3.49 7.26 -18.72
N GLY A 14 4.75 6.95 -19.12
CA GLY A 14 5.92 7.37 -18.34
C GLY A 14 5.77 8.85 -18.02
N VAL A 15 5.76 9.17 -16.72
CA VAL A 15 5.97 10.54 -16.25
C VAL A 15 7.17 11.04 -17.04
N ARG A 16 6.92 11.83 -18.10
CA ARG A 16 7.99 12.57 -18.72
C ARG A 16 8.59 13.35 -17.57
N SER A 17 9.84 13.01 -17.17
CA SER A 17 10.68 14.05 -16.60
C SER A 17 10.39 15.29 -17.44
N ASP A 18 10.25 16.44 -16.85
CA ASP A 18 9.98 17.72 -17.55
C ASP A 18 11.03 18.06 -18.63
N GLY A 19 11.48 17.10 -19.39
CA GLY A 19 12.41 17.17 -20.51
C GLY A 19 13.83 17.64 -20.15
N GLN A 20 14.09 17.94 -18.89
CA GLN A 20 15.38 18.40 -18.39
C GLN A 20 16.22 17.19 -17.98
N GLY A 21 17.31 16.92 -18.69
CA GLY A 21 18.23 15.81 -18.46
C GLY A 21 18.91 15.83 -17.08
N MET A 22 19.74 14.81 -16.82
CA MET A 22 20.61 14.75 -15.64
C MET A 22 21.55 15.96 -15.61
N ILE A 23 21.81 16.45 -14.39
CA ILE A 23 22.70 17.60 -14.16
C ILE A 23 24.14 17.09 -14.12
N ALA A 24 24.96 17.60 -15.03
CA ALA A 24 26.36 17.20 -15.11
C ALA A 24 27.14 17.60 -13.84
N GLY A 25 28.01 16.72 -13.34
CA GLY A 25 28.83 16.99 -12.18
C GLY A 25 28.10 16.95 -10.83
N LEU A 26 26.79 16.66 -10.80
CA LEU A 26 26.02 16.53 -9.58
C LEU A 26 26.13 15.12 -8.98
N ALA A 27 26.26 15.04 -7.64
CA ALA A 27 26.00 13.83 -6.86
C ALA A 27 24.95 14.10 -5.79
N VAL A 28 24.24 13.05 -5.35
CA VAL A 28 23.18 13.16 -4.35
C VAL A 28 23.49 12.28 -3.16
N VAL A 29 23.35 12.85 -1.95
CA VAL A 29 23.43 12.11 -0.67
C VAL A 29 22.06 12.18 0.00
N VAL A 30 21.44 11.02 0.23
CA VAL A 30 20.17 10.91 0.95
C VAL A 30 20.43 10.43 2.37
N MET A 31 20.08 11.23 3.36
CA MET A 31 20.22 10.90 4.78
C MET A 31 19.03 10.08 5.26
N ALA A 32 19.24 8.82 5.61
CA ALA A 32 18.21 7.88 6.04
C ALA A 32 18.61 7.09 7.32
N ALA A 33 19.57 7.60 8.12
CA ALA A 33 20.14 6.89 9.26
C ALA A 33 19.39 7.11 10.60
N GLY A 34 18.50 8.09 10.68
CA GLY A 34 17.89 8.56 11.93
C GLY A 34 16.95 7.54 12.60
N LEU A 35 16.94 7.53 13.96
CA LEU A 35 16.13 6.63 14.79
C LEU A 35 14.62 6.87 14.74
N GLY A 36 14.17 8.07 14.44
CA GLY A 36 12.75 8.40 14.31
C GLY A 36 11.89 8.17 15.56
N LYS A 37 12.41 8.41 16.77
CA LYS A 37 11.76 8.13 18.07
C LYS A 37 10.32 8.70 18.18
N ARG A 38 10.06 9.88 17.57
CA ARG A 38 8.76 10.58 17.58
C ARG A 38 7.65 9.80 16.82
N MET A 39 8.02 8.88 15.92
CA MET A 39 7.06 8.02 15.21
C MET A 39 6.43 6.96 16.10
N ARG A 40 6.99 6.67 17.27
CA ARG A 40 6.53 5.61 18.20
C ARG A 40 6.29 4.29 17.48
N SER A 41 7.25 3.86 16.68
CA SER A 41 7.14 2.71 15.79
C SER A 41 8.31 1.76 15.97
N LYS A 42 8.06 0.46 15.74
CA LYS A 42 9.11 -0.57 15.62
C LYS A 42 9.81 -0.51 14.26
N GLN A 43 9.19 0.15 13.27
CA GLN A 43 9.72 0.31 11.93
C GLN A 43 10.53 1.60 11.82
N ALA A 44 11.65 1.56 11.08
CA ALA A 44 12.43 2.76 10.78
C ALA A 44 11.56 3.85 10.14
N LYS A 45 11.76 5.11 10.56
CA LYS A 45 10.97 6.27 10.13
C LYS A 45 10.81 6.32 8.60
N VAL A 46 11.91 6.20 7.89
CA VAL A 46 11.99 6.34 6.43
C VAL A 46 11.30 5.22 5.65
N LEU A 47 10.94 4.11 6.31
CA LEU A 47 10.20 2.99 5.73
C LEU A 47 8.67 3.12 5.86
N HIS A 48 8.17 4.11 6.62
CA HIS A 48 6.73 4.41 6.63
C HIS A 48 6.29 4.86 5.23
N ARG A 49 5.09 4.42 4.86
CA ARG A 49 4.59 4.64 3.50
C ARG A 49 3.74 5.89 3.40
N VAL A 50 3.87 6.55 2.27
CA VAL A 50 3.00 7.61 1.77
C VAL A 50 2.58 7.17 0.37
N ALA A 51 1.30 7.15 0.07
CA ALA A 51 0.73 6.63 -1.17
C ALA A 51 1.36 5.27 -1.59
N GLY A 52 1.38 4.32 -0.64
CA GLY A 52 1.91 2.97 -0.83
C GLY A 52 3.43 2.83 -0.92
N GLN A 53 4.17 3.93 -1.09
CA GLN A 53 5.63 3.95 -1.28
C GLN A 53 6.37 4.37 0.00
N ALA A 54 7.47 3.70 0.37
CA ALA A 54 8.30 4.09 1.50
C ALA A 54 8.87 5.50 1.31
N MET A 55 8.85 6.34 2.35
CA MET A 55 9.24 7.76 2.25
C MET A 55 10.63 7.96 1.64
N VAL A 56 11.59 7.11 2.00
CA VAL A 56 12.97 7.19 1.45
C VAL A 56 13.00 7.09 -0.08
N LEU A 57 12.05 6.39 -0.69
CA LEU A 57 12.02 6.20 -2.14
C LEU A 57 11.63 7.47 -2.90
N TYR A 58 10.96 8.44 -2.26
CA TYR A 58 10.70 9.75 -2.86
C TYR A 58 12.01 10.52 -3.07
N SER A 59 12.83 10.62 -2.04
CA SER A 59 14.13 11.31 -2.12
C SER A 59 15.13 10.56 -3.00
N VAL A 60 15.15 9.21 -2.95
CA VAL A 60 15.97 8.38 -3.83
C VAL A 60 15.55 8.56 -5.30
N GLY A 61 14.26 8.51 -5.59
CA GLY A 61 13.73 8.72 -6.94
C GLY A 61 14.04 10.12 -7.48
N LEU A 62 13.93 11.15 -6.64
CA LEU A 62 14.32 12.51 -6.96
C LEU A 62 15.83 12.58 -7.30
N GLY A 63 16.67 11.99 -6.46
CA GLY A 63 18.12 11.92 -6.69
C GLY A 63 18.47 11.24 -8.02
N LEU A 64 17.84 10.10 -8.32
CA LEU A 64 18.05 9.37 -9.58
C LEU A 64 17.63 10.19 -10.82
N ARG A 65 16.58 11.00 -10.73
CA ARG A 65 16.14 11.87 -11.83
C ARG A 65 17.11 13.02 -12.12
N VAL A 66 17.72 13.59 -11.06
CA VAL A 66 18.62 14.75 -11.24
C VAL A 66 20.08 14.39 -11.42
N ALA A 67 20.57 13.28 -10.85
CA ALA A 67 21.98 12.89 -10.85
C ALA A 67 22.29 11.50 -11.45
N GLY A 68 21.27 10.78 -11.94
CA GLY A 68 21.44 9.43 -12.48
C GLY A 68 21.93 8.44 -11.42
N ASP A 69 23.02 7.72 -11.71
CA ASP A 69 23.61 6.70 -10.83
C ASP A 69 24.54 7.27 -9.73
N ARG A 70 24.71 8.59 -9.68
CA ARG A 70 25.51 9.26 -8.65
C ARG A 70 24.71 9.54 -7.38
N VAL A 71 24.02 8.52 -6.85
CA VAL A 71 23.21 8.61 -5.63
C VAL A 71 23.75 7.70 -4.56
N ALA A 72 24.04 8.25 -3.38
CA ALA A 72 24.38 7.51 -2.16
C ALA A 72 23.26 7.69 -1.12
N VAL A 73 22.86 6.61 -0.46
CA VAL A 73 21.94 6.64 0.68
C VAL A 73 22.68 6.23 1.93
N VAL A 74 22.68 7.10 2.94
CA VAL A 74 23.27 6.82 4.24
C VAL A 74 22.20 6.22 5.15
N VAL A 75 22.37 4.95 5.49
CA VAL A 75 21.47 4.18 6.35
C VAL A 75 22.07 3.97 7.74
N GLY A 76 21.25 3.70 8.74
CA GLY A 76 21.69 3.44 10.11
C GLY A 76 20.71 2.49 10.80
N HIS A 77 19.67 3.01 11.46
CA HIS A 77 18.68 2.17 12.10
C HIS A 77 17.95 1.27 11.10
N GLN A 78 17.94 -0.05 11.34
CA GLN A 78 17.39 -1.07 10.44
C GLN A 78 17.98 -1.01 9.01
N ALA A 79 19.29 -0.80 8.91
CA ALA A 79 20.00 -0.64 7.64
C ALA A 79 19.67 -1.73 6.60
N ASP A 80 19.55 -2.99 7.02
CA ASP A 80 19.27 -4.11 6.10
C ASP A 80 17.88 -4.02 5.48
N LEU A 81 16.87 -3.64 6.27
CA LEU A 81 15.50 -3.45 5.75
C LEU A 81 15.42 -2.25 4.79
N VAL A 82 16.10 -1.16 5.10
CA VAL A 82 16.17 0.01 4.22
C VAL A 82 16.89 -0.35 2.92
N ARG A 83 18.00 -1.09 2.99
CA ARG A 83 18.75 -1.60 1.83
C ARG A 83 17.88 -2.49 0.95
N GLU A 84 17.14 -3.42 1.55
CA GLU A 84 16.23 -4.31 0.83
C GLU A 84 15.14 -3.54 0.08
N VAL A 85 14.49 -2.57 0.73
CA VAL A 85 13.43 -1.75 0.13
C VAL A 85 13.97 -0.92 -1.04
N ILE A 86 15.12 -0.26 -0.87
CA ILE A 86 15.74 0.52 -1.95
C ILE A 86 16.17 -0.40 -3.08
N GLY A 87 16.84 -1.51 -2.79
CA GLY A 87 17.29 -2.47 -3.78
C GLY A 87 16.13 -2.99 -4.63
N ARG A 88 15.04 -3.44 -4.01
CA ARG A 88 13.83 -3.91 -4.73
C ARG A 88 13.21 -2.84 -5.63
N ALA A 89 13.17 -1.59 -5.17
CA ALA A 89 12.54 -0.49 -5.91
C ALA A 89 13.38 0.04 -7.06
N THR A 90 14.73 -0.06 -6.96
CA THR A 90 15.66 0.56 -7.92
C THR A 90 16.40 -0.44 -8.82
N SER A 91 16.36 -1.75 -8.51
CA SER A 91 16.95 -2.79 -9.36
C SER A 91 16.11 -2.93 -10.62
N GLY A 92 16.65 -2.49 -11.74
CA GLY A 92 16.06 -2.71 -13.06
C GLY A 92 16.19 -4.18 -13.51
N THR A 93 16.00 -4.42 -14.81
CA THR A 93 16.14 -5.76 -15.44
C THR A 93 17.52 -6.39 -15.25
N SER A 94 18.54 -5.60 -14.94
CA SER A 94 19.91 -6.07 -14.65
C SER A 94 20.05 -6.67 -13.23
N GLY A 95 19.04 -6.53 -12.36
CA GLY A 95 19.08 -6.99 -10.97
C GLY A 95 20.04 -6.19 -10.07
N LYS A 96 20.69 -5.13 -10.58
CA LYS A 96 21.66 -4.31 -9.86
C LYS A 96 21.07 -2.92 -9.60
N SER A 97 21.06 -2.49 -8.34
CA SER A 97 20.64 -1.12 -7.99
C SER A 97 21.71 -0.11 -8.42
N PRO A 98 21.33 1.00 -9.06
CA PRO A 98 22.26 2.11 -9.35
C PRO A 98 22.61 2.94 -8.12
N VAL A 99 21.97 2.68 -6.98
CA VAL A 99 22.11 3.44 -5.74
C VAL A 99 23.18 2.80 -4.85
N ALA A 100 24.17 3.58 -4.43
CA ALA A 100 25.14 3.16 -3.43
C ALA A 100 24.54 3.29 -2.03
N ILE A 101 24.71 2.27 -1.18
CA ILE A 101 24.22 2.30 0.20
C ILE A 101 25.40 2.25 1.14
N VAL A 102 25.45 3.25 2.02
CA VAL A 102 26.52 3.45 3.00
C VAL A 102 25.92 3.39 4.40
N GLU A 103 26.59 2.72 5.33
CA GLU A 103 26.10 2.55 6.68
C GLU A 103 26.78 3.52 7.65
N GLN A 104 25.99 4.31 8.35
CA GLN A 104 26.41 5.05 9.53
C GLN A 104 26.22 4.16 10.77
N ARG A 105 27.29 3.50 11.21
CA ARG A 105 27.23 2.57 12.35
C ARG A 105 27.02 3.30 13.67
N GLU A 106 27.73 4.38 13.90
CA GLU A 106 27.60 5.25 15.07
C GLU A 106 26.81 6.50 14.67
N GLN A 107 25.70 6.76 15.34
CA GLN A 107 24.82 7.88 15.01
C GLN A 107 25.31 9.17 15.69
N LEU A 108 26.40 9.72 15.18
CA LEU A 108 27.06 10.89 15.70
C LEU A 108 26.62 12.22 15.07
N GLY A 109 25.45 12.26 14.47
CA GLY A 109 24.86 13.45 13.88
C GLY A 109 24.81 13.47 12.35
N THR A 110 24.24 14.53 11.80
CA THR A 110 23.95 14.68 10.36
C THR A 110 25.19 14.93 9.52
N GLY A 111 26.17 15.69 10.03
CA GLY A 111 27.47 15.90 9.38
C GLY A 111 28.26 14.60 9.28
N HIS A 112 28.29 13.81 10.37
CA HIS A 112 28.92 12.49 10.37
C HIS A 112 28.24 11.55 9.36
N ALA A 113 26.89 11.61 9.22
CA ALA A 113 26.17 10.80 8.25
C ALA A 113 26.63 11.09 6.80
N VAL A 114 26.68 12.37 6.43
CA VAL A 114 27.12 12.78 5.08
C VAL A 114 28.57 12.39 4.84
N LEU A 115 29.46 12.50 5.84
CA LEU A 115 30.86 12.13 5.74
C LEU A 115 31.05 10.64 5.35
N GLN A 116 30.16 9.74 5.81
CA GLN A 116 30.20 8.31 5.44
C GLN A 116 30.04 8.08 3.93
N SER A 117 29.47 9.01 3.19
CA SER A 117 29.28 8.88 1.73
C SER A 117 30.57 9.15 0.92
N ARG A 118 31.61 9.72 1.53
CA ARG A 118 32.86 10.09 0.85
C ARG A 118 33.50 8.98 0.00
N PRO A 119 33.58 7.72 0.46
CA PRO A 119 34.21 6.64 -0.31
C PRO A 119 33.46 6.28 -1.59
N VAL A 120 32.16 6.62 -1.68
CA VAL A 120 31.32 6.34 -2.86
C VAL A 120 31.71 7.23 -4.04
N PHE A 121 32.12 8.45 -3.76
CA PHE A 121 32.44 9.46 -4.75
C PHE A 121 33.95 9.57 -4.92
N ALA A 122 34.41 9.77 -6.13
CA ALA A 122 35.85 9.89 -6.44
C ALA A 122 36.40 11.27 -5.99
N VAL A 123 36.29 11.57 -4.70
CA VAL A 123 36.71 12.86 -4.11
C VAL A 123 38.18 13.10 -4.36
N GLY A 124 38.54 14.28 -4.90
CA GLY A 124 39.93 14.66 -5.21
C GLY A 124 40.50 13.95 -6.45
N LYS A 125 39.71 13.17 -7.22
CA LYS A 125 40.14 12.50 -8.43
C LYS A 125 39.45 13.10 -9.68
N ARG A 126 40.00 12.80 -10.86
CA ARG A 126 39.36 13.18 -12.13
C ARG A 126 37.96 12.57 -12.21
N GLY A 127 36.94 13.40 -12.46
CA GLY A 127 35.54 13.00 -12.50
C GLY A 127 34.82 13.04 -11.15
N ALA A 128 35.44 13.62 -10.11
CA ALA A 128 34.74 13.95 -8.86
C ALA A 128 33.52 14.86 -9.13
N PRO A 129 32.44 14.74 -8.35
CA PRO A 129 31.31 15.67 -8.43
C PRO A 129 31.74 17.10 -8.16
N SER A 130 31.25 18.05 -8.94
CA SER A 130 31.45 19.49 -8.70
C SER A 130 30.52 20.02 -7.61
N ASN A 131 29.32 19.43 -7.52
CA ASN A 131 28.32 19.79 -6.52
C ASN A 131 27.69 18.56 -5.88
N TYR A 132 27.31 18.67 -4.62
CA TYR A 132 26.57 17.68 -3.87
C TYR A 132 25.19 18.23 -3.45
N LEU A 133 24.13 17.54 -3.82
CA LEU A 133 22.78 17.75 -3.29
C LEU A 133 22.56 16.82 -2.09
N ILE A 134 22.29 17.38 -0.93
CA ILE A 134 22.01 16.63 0.29
C ILE A 134 20.50 16.68 0.53
N LEU A 135 19.88 15.51 0.66
CA LEU A 135 18.44 15.32 0.86
C LEU A 135 18.16 14.54 2.15
N ASN A 136 17.02 14.82 2.77
CA ASN A 136 16.50 14.00 3.84
C ASN A 136 15.64 12.86 3.28
N GLY A 137 15.74 11.65 3.83
CA GLY A 137 14.93 10.49 3.43
C GLY A 137 13.50 10.50 3.95
N ASP A 138 13.10 11.54 4.68
CA ASP A 138 11.77 11.73 5.27
C ASP A 138 11.03 12.97 4.77
N THR A 139 11.47 13.54 3.65
CA THR A 139 10.81 14.68 2.97
C THR A 139 10.15 14.24 1.66
N PRO A 140 9.00 13.53 1.72
CA PRO A 140 8.38 12.92 0.54
C PRO A 140 7.71 13.94 -0.39
N LEU A 141 7.52 15.19 0.05
CA LEU A 141 6.81 16.23 -0.70
C LEU A 141 7.72 17.10 -1.56
N LEU A 142 9.06 16.98 -1.42
CA LEU A 142 10.02 17.82 -2.13
C LEU A 142 9.97 17.57 -3.65
N ARG A 143 9.73 18.63 -4.42
CA ARG A 143 9.55 18.57 -5.86
C ARG A 143 10.88 18.67 -6.62
N GLU A 144 10.89 18.06 -7.79
CA GLU A 144 12.04 18.16 -8.70
C GLU A 144 12.28 19.59 -9.20
N SER A 145 11.22 20.35 -9.51
CA SER A 145 11.29 21.75 -9.91
C SER A 145 12.00 22.61 -8.87
N THR A 146 11.68 22.42 -7.60
CA THR A 146 12.32 23.14 -6.47
C THR A 146 13.81 22.82 -6.36
N VAL A 147 14.17 21.54 -6.49
CA VAL A 147 15.57 21.11 -6.47
C VAL A 147 16.34 21.68 -7.65
N ARG A 148 15.77 21.69 -8.84
CA ARG A 148 16.42 22.30 -10.03
C ARG A 148 16.60 23.81 -9.88
N GLU A 149 15.64 24.51 -9.30
CA GLU A 149 15.74 25.93 -9.01
C GLU A 149 16.83 26.23 -7.96
N LEU A 150 16.90 25.41 -6.90
CA LEU A 150 17.95 25.49 -5.89
C LEU A 150 19.35 25.33 -6.51
N LEU A 151 19.52 24.36 -7.41
CA LEU A 151 20.77 24.12 -8.13
C LEU A 151 21.09 25.28 -9.07
N ARG A 152 20.12 25.81 -9.81
CA ARG A 152 20.29 26.97 -10.68
C ARG A 152 20.74 28.21 -9.88
N LEU A 153 20.13 28.45 -8.73
CA LEU A 153 20.51 29.55 -7.85
C LEU A 153 21.92 29.39 -7.30
N HIS A 154 22.30 28.15 -6.92
CA HIS A 154 23.64 27.82 -6.46
C HIS A 154 24.71 28.15 -7.53
N GLU A 155 24.50 27.67 -8.77
CA GLU A 155 25.43 27.87 -9.87
C GLU A 155 25.51 29.35 -10.30
N ALA A 156 24.37 30.02 -10.50
CA ALA A 156 24.32 31.41 -10.91
C ALA A 156 24.94 32.35 -9.86
N GLY A 157 24.73 32.01 -8.58
CA GLY A 157 25.32 32.75 -7.47
C GLY A 157 26.78 32.41 -7.18
N ARG A 158 27.35 31.37 -7.80
CA ARG A 158 28.68 30.82 -7.46
C ARG A 158 28.80 30.63 -5.92
N ALA A 159 27.74 30.10 -5.32
CA ALA A 159 27.71 29.87 -3.89
C ALA A 159 28.53 28.63 -3.50
N THR A 160 29.17 28.66 -2.35
CA THR A 160 29.82 27.46 -1.77
C THR A 160 28.80 26.56 -1.10
N VAL A 161 27.79 27.15 -0.46
CA VAL A 161 26.64 26.45 0.13
C VAL A 161 25.36 27.20 -0.24
N THR A 162 24.34 26.46 -0.69
CA THR A 162 22.98 27.00 -0.84
C THR A 162 22.05 26.14 -0.03
N VAL A 163 21.31 26.74 0.90
CA VAL A 163 20.36 26.07 1.78
C VAL A 163 18.92 26.34 1.35
N LEU A 164 18.10 25.29 1.37
CA LEU A 164 16.66 25.42 1.21
C LEU A 164 16.02 25.79 2.56
N THR A 165 15.24 26.86 2.59
CA THR A 165 14.58 27.36 3.80
C THR A 165 13.07 27.42 3.63
N ALA A 166 12.35 27.52 4.73
CA ALA A 166 10.91 27.75 4.74
C ALA A 166 10.56 28.72 5.87
N VAL A 167 9.46 29.49 5.72
CA VAL A 167 8.94 30.36 6.77
C VAL A 167 7.69 29.70 7.35
N LEU A 168 7.72 29.42 8.67
CA LEU A 168 6.62 28.77 9.38
C LEU A 168 6.01 29.70 10.43
N ASP A 169 4.72 29.52 10.73
CA ASP A 169 4.08 30.18 11.86
C ASP A 169 4.59 29.61 13.20
N ASP A 170 4.77 28.30 13.27
CA ASP A 170 5.43 27.61 14.39
C ASP A 170 6.69 26.90 13.88
N ALA A 171 7.84 27.47 14.24
CA ALA A 171 9.15 26.96 13.86
C ALA A 171 9.74 25.96 14.89
N SER A 172 8.98 25.58 15.92
CA SER A 172 9.47 24.72 17.02
C SER A 172 10.02 23.37 16.51
N GLY A 173 11.19 23.02 17.00
CA GLY A 173 11.88 21.75 16.66
C GLY A 173 12.64 21.76 15.34
N TYR A 174 12.79 22.89 14.68
CA TYR A 174 13.61 23.09 13.49
C TYR A 174 14.80 24.02 13.76
N GLY A 175 15.88 23.87 13.01
CA GLY A 175 17.00 24.81 13.03
C GLY A 175 16.57 26.17 12.47
N ARG A 176 17.01 27.25 13.11
CA ARG A 176 16.71 28.64 12.73
C ARG A 176 17.78 29.18 11.79
N VAL A 177 17.35 29.86 10.74
CA VAL A 177 18.24 30.51 9.77
C VAL A 177 18.53 31.93 10.23
N VAL A 178 19.75 32.16 10.68
CA VAL A 178 20.20 33.50 11.10
C VAL A 178 20.78 34.23 9.89
N ARG A 179 20.18 35.36 9.52
CA ARG A 179 20.61 36.18 8.38
C ARG A 179 21.71 37.17 8.79
N THR A 180 22.57 37.49 7.81
CA THR A 180 23.54 38.59 7.99
C THR A 180 22.84 39.95 8.01
N GLN A 181 23.40 40.93 8.67
CA GLN A 181 22.87 42.31 8.67
C GLN A 181 23.21 43.09 7.38
N SER A 182 23.93 42.48 6.44
CA SER A 182 24.30 43.12 5.18
C SER A 182 23.17 43.17 4.18
N ALA A 183 23.20 44.14 3.27
CA ALA A 183 22.16 44.38 2.24
C ALA A 183 21.93 43.19 1.27
N GLU A 184 22.81 42.22 1.22
CA GLU A 184 22.71 41.04 0.36
C GLU A 184 21.96 39.85 1.00
N GLN A 185 21.38 40.00 2.18
CA GLN A 185 20.58 38.98 2.91
C GLN A 185 21.20 37.57 2.94
N GLY A 186 22.52 37.47 3.05
CA GLY A 186 23.23 36.20 3.19
C GLY A 186 22.84 35.45 4.48
N VAL A 187 23.09 34.14 4.52
CA VAL A 187 22.95 33.33 5.74
C VAL A 187 24.26 33.42 6.54
N SER A 188 24.15 33.78 7.82
CA SER A 188 25.29 33.81 8.76
C SER A 188 25.57 32.44 9.38
N ARG A 189 24.50 31.82 9.89
CA ARG A 189 24.55 30.48 10.49
C ARG A 189 23.19 29.86 10.58
N ILE A 190 23.12 28.58 10.89
CA ILE A 190 21.89 27.89 11.30
C ILE A 190 22.10 27.46 12.75
N VAL A 191 21.14 27.75 13.62
CA VAL A 191 21.14 27.37 15.03
C VAL A 191 20.06 26.31 15.25
N GLU A 192 20.45 25.14 15.76
CA GLU A 192 19.52 24.09 16.07
C GLU A 192 18.59 24.52 17.23
N ASP A 193 17.35 24.02 17.23
CA ASP A 193 16.29 24.45 18.18
C ASP A 193 16.71 24.37 19.66
N ARG A 194 17.54 23.39 20.01
CA ARG A 194 18.04 23.17 21.39
C ARG A 194 19.19 24.09 21.80
N ASP A 195 19.88 24.61 20.82
CA ASP A 195 21.02 25.50 21.02
C ASP A 195 20.63 26.99 20.84
N ALA A 196 19.36 27.25 20.39
CA ALA A 196 18.88 28.57 20.09
C ALA A 196 18.57 29.39 21.33
N THR A 197 19.01 30.67 21.35
CA THR A 197 18.60 31.66 22.36
C THR A 197 17.11 32.01 22.23
N ILE A 198 16.55 32.72 23.20
CA ILE A 198 15.14 33.15 23.17
C ILE A 198 14.87 34.02 21.92
N GLU A 199 15.80 34.90 21.58
CA GLU A 199 15.73 35.79 20.41
C GLU A 199 15.78 34.96 19.11
N GLU A 200 16.64 33.95 19.04
CA GLU A 200 16.76 33.08 17.88
C GLU A 200 15.54 32.15 17.72
N GLN A 201 14.93 31.70 18.81
CA GLN A 201 13.68 30.92 18.78
C GLN A 201 12.51 31.71 18.17
N ALA A 202 12.53 33.03 18.21
CA ALA A 202 11.53 33.89 17.57
C ALA A 202 11.67 33.97 16.03
N ILE A 203 12.80 33.50 15.47
CA ILE A 203 13.00 33.44 14.02
C ILE A 203 12.06 32.39 13.41
N ARG A 204 11.27 32.80 12.43
CA ARG A 204 10.29 31.94 11.72
C ARG A 204 10.89 31.23 10.51
N GLU A 205 12.04 31.70 10.01
CA GLU A 205 12.75 31.04 8.90
C GLU A 205 13.51 29.84 9.40
N ILE A 206 13.16 28.67 8.87
CA ILE A 206 13.72 27.38 9.28
C ILE A 206 14.61 26.78 8.21
N ASN A 207 15.53 25.95 8.65
CA ASN A 207 16.31 25.03 7.82
C ASN A 207 15.47 23.80 7.44
N VAL A 208 15.28 23.58 6.13
CA VAL A 208 14.59 22.40 5.59
C VAL A 208 15.48 21.15 5.64
N GLY A 209 16.81 21.33 5.75
CA GLY A 209 17.77 20.22 5.73
C GLY A 209 18.12 19.73 4.32
N THR A 210 17.82 20.52 3.31
CA THR A 210 18.22 20.30 1.92
C THR A 210 19.27 21.32 1.52
N TYR A 211 20.40 20.84 0.98
CA TYR A 211 21.55 21.69 0.67
C TYR A 211 22.11 21.36 -0.71
N VAL A 212 22.62 22.38 -1.39
CA VAL A 212 23.60 22.21 -2.48
C VAL A 212 24.95 22.74 -1.98
N VAL A 213 25.99 21.91 -2.08
CA VAL A 213 27.31 22.24 -1.54
C VAL A 213 28.36 21.97 -2.61
N ASP A 214 29.30 22.91 -2.75
CA ASP A 214 30.48 22.78 -3.62
C ASP A 214 31.30 21.54 -3.26
N GLY A 215 31.75 20.81 -4.28
CA GLY A 215 32.39 19.51 -4.10
C GLY A 215 33.76 19.56 -3.45
N GLU A 216 34.52 20.63 -3.62
CA GLU A 216 35.83 20.81 -2.99
C GLU A 216 35.68 21.18 -1.50
N PHE A 217 34.60 21.92 -1.21
CA PHE A 217 34.34 22.40 0.15
C PHE A 217 33.77 21.33 1.07
N LEU A 218 32.78 20.55 0.62
CA LEU A 218 31.95 19.69 1.46
C LEU A 218 32.74 18.80 2.41
N PHE A 219 33.55 17.89 1.89
CA PHE A 219 34.24 16.90 2.74
C PHE A 219 35.36 17.51 3.58
N SER A 220 35.98 18.58 3.09
CA SER A 220 37.00 19.33 3.87
C SER A 220 36.37 20.09 5.05
N ALA A 221 35.12 20.54 4.92
CA ALA A 221 34.37 21.17 5.99
C ALA A 221 33.87 20.13 7.00
N LEU A 222 33.33 19.00 6.52
CA LEU A 222 32.83 17.92 7.38
C LEU A 222 33.90 17.34 8.32
N GLU A 223 35.16 17.30 7.89
CA GLU A 223 36.29 16.85 8.72
C GLU A 223 36.66 17.83 9.84
N LYS A 224 36.19 19.09 9.77
CA LYS A 224 36.46 20.15 10.75
C LYS A 224 35.30 20.39 11.72
N LEU A 225 34.19 19.64 11.58
CA LEU A 225 33.06 19.80 12.48
C LEU A 225 33.43 19.40 13.91
N ASP A 226 32.86 20.12 14.89
CA ASP A 226 33.05 19.90 16.32
C ASP A 226 31.70 19.48 16.96
N PRO A 227 31.67 18.42 17.79
CA PRO A 227 30.45 18.00 18.48
C PRO A 227 30.15 18.81 19.76
N SER A 228 30.81 19.96 19.99
CA SER A 228 30.63 20.83 21.17
C SER A 228 29.30 21.59 21.12
N ASN A 229 28.17 20.86 21.21
CA ASN A 229 26.82 21.40 21.20
C ASN A 229 25.91 20.63 22.17
N ALA A 230 24.67 21.05 22.36
CA ALA A 230 23.71 20.48 23.32
C ALA A 230 23.42 18.98 23.11
N GLN A 231 23.65 18.42 21.93
CA GLN A 231 23.43 17.01 21.62
C GLN A 231 24.71 16.17 21.55
N GLY A 232 25.89 16.80 21.52
CA GLY A 232 27.15 16.09 21.32
C GLY A 232 27.30 15.49 19.93
N GLU A 233 26.67 16.09 18.91
CA GLU A 233 26.61 15.58 17.56
C GLU A 233 27.36 16.48 16.57
N TYR A 234 27.87 15.90 15.48
CA TYR A 234 28.42 16.65 14.35
C TYR A 234 27.28 17.18 13.48
N TYR A 235 26.90 18.45 13.67
CA TYR A 235 25.82 19.06 12.92
C TYR A 235 26.23 19.41 11.48
N LEU A 236 25.45 18.97 10.49
CA LEU A 236 25.68 19.39 9.10
C LEU A 236 25.51 20.90 8.92
N THR A 237 24.65 21.51 9.70
CA THR A 237 24.37 22.96 9.70
C THR A 237 25.63 23.81 9.96
N ASP A 238 26.60 23.28 10.66
CA ASP A 238 27.83 24.01 10.99
C ASP A 238 28.78 24.26 9.80
N ILE A 239 28.57 23.51 8.67
CA ILE A 239 29.33 23.82 7.44
C ILE A 239 29.02 25.24 6.92
N ILE A 240 27.83 25.79 7.25
CA ILE A 240 27.45 27.16 6.88
C ILE A 240 28.31 28.17 7.59
N HIS A 241 28.46 28.03 8.91
CA HIS A 241 29.35 28.87 9.70
C HIS A 241 30.79 28.79 9.22
N LEU A 242 31.29 27.55 8.97
CA LEU A 242 32.64 27.35 8.42
C LEU A 242 32.82 28.00 7.02
N ALA A 243 31.80 28.03 6.19
CA ALA A 243 31.84 28.73 4.91
C ALA A 243 31.94 30.25 5.11
N VAL A 244 31.10 30.81 5.97
CA VAL A 244 31.08 32.24 6.29
C VAL A 244 32.42 32.70 6.88
N ASP A 245 33.00 31.98 7.84
CA ASP A 245 34.28 32.27 8.45
C ASP A 245 35.46 32.27 7.45
N GLN A 246 35.35 31.46 6.40
CA GLN A 246 36.30 31.43 5.29
C GLN A 246 36.03 32.52 4.24
N GLY A 247 35.10 33.43 4.46
CA GLY A 247 34.69 34.46 3.50
C GLY A 247 34.01 33.89 2.24
N ARG A 248 33.51 32.66 2.30
CA ARG A 248 32.82 32.00 1.17
C ARG A 248 31.35 32.41 1.10
N ARG A 249 30.79 32.41 -0.09
CA ARG A 249 29.39 32.80 -0.32
C ARG A 249 28.43 31.70 0.11
N VAL A 250 27.48 32.03 0.99
CA VAL A 250 26.35 31.21 1.37
C VAL A 250 25.07 31.85 0.86
N ALA A 251 24.26 31.08 0.11
CA ALA A 251 22.96 31.52 -0.39
C ALA A 251 21.83 30.72 0.28
N ALA A 252 20.63 31.27 0.26
CA ALA A 252 19.42 30.58 0.69
C ALA A 252 18.29 30.80 -0.32
N MET A 253 17.48 29.77 -0.49
CA MET A 253 16.24 29.80 -1.24
C MET A 253 15.06 29.47 -0.33
N ALA A 254 14.15 30.43 -0.15
CA ALA A 254 12.92 30.18 0.59
C ALA A 254 11.90 29.45 -0.29
N LEU A 255 11.22 28.47 0.27
CA LEU A 255 10.12 27.78 -0.39
C LEU A 255 8.89 28.69 -0.47
N ASP A 256 8.24 28.74 -1.63
CA ASP A 256 6.94 29.39 -1.79
C ASP A 256 5.85 28.64 -1.01
N ASN A 257 5.87 27.30 -1.04
CA ASN A 257 5.03 26.45 -0.20
C ASN A 257 5.89 25.74 0.85
N PRO A 258 5.80 26.16 2.13
CA PRO A 258 6.58 25.59 3.21
C PRO A 258 6.38 24.08 3.41
N GLU A 259 5.16 23.56 3.14
CA GLU A 259 4.83 22.13 3.33
C GLU A 259 5.73 21.20 2.51
N GLU A 260 6.22 21.68 1.36
CA GLU A 260 7.06 20.92 0.45
C GLU A 260 8.37 20.46 1.09
N GLY A 261 8.93 21.28 2.01
CA GLY A 261 10.19 21.03 2.67
C GLY A 261 10.07 20.30 4.02
N LEU A 262 8.86 20.08 4.52
CA LEU A 262 8.69 19.53 5.87
C LEU A 262 9.00 18.04 5.95
N GLY A 263 9.83 17.68 6.90
CA GLY A 263 10.14 16.29 7.22
C GLY A 263 9.02 15.64 8.04
N VAL A 264 8.65 14.41 7.69
CA VAL A 264 7.66 13.61 8.42
C VAL A 264 8.30 12.98 9.66
N ASN A 265 7.97 13.47 10.85
CA ASN A 265 8.52 13.03 12.12
C ASN A 265 7.49 12.36 13.05
N THR A 266 6.20 12.56 12.81
CA THR A 266 5.09 12.05 13.63
C THR A 266 4.06 11.35 12.76
N ARG A 267 3.16 10.57 13.38
CA ARG A 267 2.03 9.94 12.69
C ARG A 267 1.03 10.97 12.12
N ARG A 268 0.91 12.13 12.76
CA ARG A 268 0.08 13.22 12.27
C ARG A 268 0.66 13.77 10.97
N GLN A 269 1.94 14.12 10.97
CA GLN A 269 2.63 14.60 9.77
C GLN A 269 2.64 13.54 8.65
N LEU A 270 2.70 12.24 8.99
CA LEU A 270 2.55 11.17 8.00
C LEU A 270 1.18 11.21 7.31
N ALA A 271 0.11 11.41 8.09
CA ALA A 271 -1.24 11.50 7.53
C ALA A 271 -1.43 12.77 6.69
N GLU A 272 -0.84 13.89 7.11
CA GLU A 272 -0.83 15.15 6.36
C GLU A 272 -0.09 14.99 5.02
N ALA A 273 1.11 14.40 5.04
CA ALA A 273 1.87 14.10 3.83
C ALA A 273 1.12 13.14 2.89
N GLU A 274 0.42 12.13 3.44
CA GLU A 274 -0.45 11.23 2.66
C GLU A 274 -1.52 12.02 1.90
N GLN A 275 -2.22 12.95 2.56
CA GLN A 275 -3.26 13.77 1.92
C GLN A 275 -2.71 14.62 0.77
N VAL A 276 -1.56 15.27 0.98
CA VAL A 276 -0.91 16.08 -0.05
C VAL A 276 -0.50 15.24 -1.27
N VAL A 277 0.14 14.09 -1.04
CA VAL A 277 0.57 13.21 -2.13
C VAL A 277 -0.64 12.61 -2.86
N GLN A 278 -1.69 12.20 -2.13
CA GLN A 278 -2.93 11.71 -2.74
C GLN A 278 -3.57 12.77 -3.63
N GLN A 279 -3.59 14.04 -3.19
CA GLN A 279 -4.10 15.13 -4.03
C GLN A 279 -3.27 15.29 -5.31
N GLN A 280 -1.94 15.31 -5.21
CA GLN A 280 -1.05 15.41 -6.38
C GLN A 280 -1.24 14.23 -7.36
N ILE A 281 -1.46 13.02 -6.84
CA ILE A 281 -1.71 11.83 -7.68
C ILE A 281 -3.05 11.97 -8.40
N ARG A 282 -4.10 12.40 -7.71
CA ARG A 282 -5.43 12.61 -8.31
C ARG A 282 -5.39 13.67 -9.39
N ASP A 283 -4.79 14.84 -9.12
CA ASP A 283 -4.64 15.93 -10.09
C ASP A 283 -3.92 15.44 -11.35
N ARG A 284 -2.81 14.72 -11.18
CA ARG A 284 -2.06 14.14 -12.30
C ARG A 284 -2.93 13.22 -13.19
N TRP A 285 -3.78 12.39 -12.58
CA TRP A 285 -4.61 11.47 -13.36
C TRP A 285 -5.81 12.17 -13.99
N LEU A 286 -6.39 13.19 -13.34
CA LEU A 286 -7.41 14.05 -13.93
C LEU A 286 -6.86 14.77 -15.16
N ASP A 287 -5.66 15.35 -15.06
CA ASP A 287 -4.97 16.01 -16.18
C ASP A 287 -4.59 15.02 -17.31
N ALA A 288 -4.38 13.74 -16.97
CA ALA A 288 -4.10 12.67 -17.93
C ALA A 288 -5.36 12.09 -18.60
N GLY A 289 -6.56 12.61 -18.31
CA GLY A 289 -7.82 12.20 -18.94
C GLY A 289 -8.54 11.06 -18.22
N VAL A 290 -8.23 10.81 -16.93
CA VAL A 290 -9.02 9.90 -16.07
C VAL A 290 -10.15 10.69 -15.43
N THR A 291 -11.35 10.14 -15.42
CA THR A 291 -12.50 10.74 -14.74
C THR A 291 -12.65 10.17 -13.33
N MET A 292 -12.73 11.02 -12.32
CA MET A 292 -13.05 10.65 -10.94
C MET A 292 -14.36 11.31 -10.54
N VAL A 293 -15.38 10.51 -10.21
CA VAL A 293 -16.70 11.04 -9.80
C VAL A 293 -16.61 11.72 -8.44
N ASP A 294 -15.80 11.16 -7.54
CA ASP A 294 -15.46 11.76 -6.25
C ASP A 294 -13.95 11.61 -5.98
N PRO A 295 -13.14 12.60 -6.36
CA PRO A 295 -11.71 12.54 -6.12
C PRO A 295 -11.34 12.40 -4.64
N ALA A 296 -12.11 12.99 -3.72
CA ALA A 296 -11.78 13.00 -2.30
C ALA A 296 -11.80 11.59 -1.67
N THR A 297 -12.64 10.69 -2.17
CA THR A 297 -12.74 9.31 -1.69
C THR A 297 -11.98 8.29 -2.54
N THR A 298 -11.28 8.75 -3.59
CA THR A 298 -10.47 7.90 -4.45
C THR A 298 -9.03 7.83 -3.94
N TRP A 299 -8.52 6.62 -3.66
CA TRP A 299 -7.18 6.39 -3.14
C TRP A 299 -6.31 5.64 -4.15
N ILE A 300 -5.17 6.21 -4.50
CA ILE A 300 -4.30 5.69 -5.55
C ILE A 300 -2.84 5.68 -5.08
N ASP A 301 -2.21 4.51 -5.08
CA ASP A 301 -0.78 4.41 -4.78
C ASP A 301 0.08 5.09 -5.85
N ALA A 302 1.23 5.62 -5.46
CA ALA A 302 2.12 6.37 -6.33
C ALA A 302 2.62 5.60 -7.57
N THR A 303 2.61 4.27 -7.49
CA THR A 303 3.08 3.32 -8.52
C THR A 303 1.97 2.83 -9.46
N VAL A 304 0.73 3.22 -9.22
CA VAL A 304 -0.42 2.84 -10.06
C VAL A 304 -0.40 3.59 -11.38
N MET A 305 -0.81 2.91 -12.44
CA MET A 305 -0.95 3.46 -13.79
C MET A 305 -2.40 3.30 -14.26
N ILE A 306 -2.95 4.34 -14.89
CA ILE A 306 -4.34 4.35 -15.34
C ILE A 306 -4.39 4.90 -16.77
N GLY A 307 -5.07 4.20 -17.67
CA GLY A 307 -5.31 4.65 -19.03
C GLY A 307 -6.36 5.77 -19.10
N LYS A 308 -6.29 6.57 -20.16
CA LYS A 308 -7.23 7.65 -20.44
C LYS A 308 -8.67 7.13 -20.59
N ASP A 309 -9.64 8.01 -20.45
CA ASP A 309 -11.07 7.74 -20.58
C ASP A 309 -11.60 6.71 -19.57
N THR A 310 -10.78 6.28 -18.60
CA THR A 310 -11.20 5.42 -17.47
C THR A 310 -11.95 6.25 -16.43
N VAL A 311 -13.06 5.69 -15.92
CA VAL A 311 -13.95 6.32 -14.93
C VAL A 311 -13.85 5.60 -13.59
N LEU A 312 -13.49 6.35 -12.55
CA LEU A 312 -13.43 5.87 -11.16
C LEU A 312 -14.59 6.45 -10.35
N TYR A 313 -15.40 5.57 -9.75
CA TYR A 313 -16.50 5.93 -8.88
C TYR A 313 -16.04 6.12 -7.41
N PRO A 314 -16.90 6.64 -6.52
CA PRO A 314 -16.50 6.91 -5.14
C PRO A 314 -15.97 5.67 -4.40
N ASN A 315 -15.00 5.88 -3.49
CA ASN A 315 -14.39 4.85 -2.65
C ASN A 315 -13.61 3.77 -3.42
N VAL A 316 -13.13 4.07 -4.62
CA VAL A 316 -12.19 3.18 -5.32
C VAL A 316 -10.82 3.29 -4.69
N THR A 317 -10.15 2.13 -4.48
CA THR A 317 -8.80 2.05 -3.94
C THR A 317 -7.91 1.23 -4.88
N LEU A 318 -6.84 1.85 -5.40
CA LEU A 318 -5.86 1.23 -6.30
C LEU A 318 -4.49 1.17 -5.63
N GLU A 319 -3.96 -0.02 -5.41
CA GLU A 319 -2.75 -0.24 -4.61
C GLU A 319 -1.64 -0.96 -5.37
N GLY A 320 -0.41 -0.73 -4.92
CA GLY A 320 0.79 -1.42 -5.37
C GLY A 320 1.12 -1.16 -6.84
N THR A 321 1.40 -2.23 -7.59
CA THR A 321 1.76 -2.16 -9.01
C THR A 321 0.56 -2.33 -9.95
N THR A 322 -0.61 -1.87 -9.53
CA THR A 322 -1.84 -1.98 -10.33
C THR A 322 -1.75 -1.14 -11.60
N VAL A 323 -2.12 -1.74 -12.73
CA VAL A 323 -2.21 -1.10 -14.04
C VAL A 323 -3.63 -1.28 -14.56
N ILE A 324 -4.29 -0.18 -14.91
CA ILE A 324 -5.63 -0.15 -15.52
C ILE A 324 -5.49 0.36 -16.95
N GLY A 325 -6.15 -0.30 -17.88
CA GLY A 325 -6.19 0.10 -19.29
C GLY A 325 -7.03 1.35 -19.54
N GLU A 326 -7.30 1.60 -20.82
CA GLU A 326 -8.16 2.69 -21.29
C GLU A 326 -9.65 2.27 -21.28
N ASP A 327 -10.57 3.24 -21.28
CA ASP A 327 -12.03 3.04 -21.39
C ASP A 327 -12.64 2.12 -20.31
N CYS A 328 -12.00 2.01 -19.14
CA CYS A 328 -12.49 1.17 -18.04
C CYS A 328 -13.48 1.91 -17.14
N VAL A 329 -14.39 1.15 -16.52
CA VAL A 329 -15.32 1.68 -15.51
C VAL A 329 -15.16 0.89 -14.22
N LEU A 330 -14.70 1.55 -13.16
CA LEU A 330 -14.58 0.99 -11.83
C LEU A 330 -15.63 1.60 -10.90
N ARG A 331 -16.65 0.80 -10.54
CA ARG A 331 -17.75 1.22 -9.67
C ARG A 331 -17.31 1.30 -8.20
N SER A 332 -18.23 1.79 -7.37
CA SER A 332 -17.95 2.18 -5.99
C SER A 332 -17.45 1.04 -5.10
N ALA A 333 -16.59 1.39 -4.14
CA ALA A 333 -16.03 0.49 -3.13
C ALA A 333 -15.24 -0.71 -3.71
N THR A 334 -14.68 -0.54 -4.90
CA THR A 334 -13.80 -1.51 -5.56
C THR A 334 -12.36 -1.31 -5.11
N ARG A 335 -11.69 -2.41 -4.74
CA ARG A 335 -10.28 -2.40 -4.31
C ARG A 335 -9.45 -3.35 -5.15
N LEU A 336 -8.41 -2.82 -5.80
CA LEU A 336 -7.46 -3.57 -6.61
C LEU A 336 -6.04 -3.42 -6.07
N LYS A 337 -5.33 -4.54 -5.91
CA LYS A 337 -3.93 -4.54 -5.47
C LYS A 337 -3.07 -5.41 -6.36
N ASN A 338 -2.00 -4.84 -6.94
CA ASN A 338 -1.07 -5.52 -7.85
C ASN A 338 -1.79 -6.22 -9.02
N CYS A 339 -2.81 -5.58 -9.59
CA CYS A 339 -3.62 -6.13 -10.66
C CYS A 339 -3.23 -5.56 -12.02
N ILE A 340 -3.45 -6.34 -13.07
CA ILE A 340 -3.35 -5.86 -14.46
C ILE A 340 -4.74 -5.98 -15.06
N VAL A 341 -5.31 -4.85 -15.46
CA VAL A 341 -6.65 -4.75 -16.06
C VAL A 341 -6.48 -4.22 -17.49
N GLY A 342 -7.05 -4.92 -18.46
CA GLY A 342 -7.06 -4.55 -19.87
C GLY A 342 -7.98 -3.36 -20.17
N ASN A 343 -8.21 -3.11 -21.44
CA ASN A 343 -9.07 -2.02 -21.90
C ASN A 343 -10.55 -2.39 -21.89
N GLY A 344 -11.44 -1.41 -21.72
CA GLY A 344 -12.89 -1.59 -21.80
C GLY A 344 -13.47 -2.49 -20.71
N VAL A 345 -12.77 -2.68 -19.60
CA VAL A 345 -13.22 -3.54 -18.51
C VAL A 345 -14.19 -2.79 -17.61
N GLU A 346 -15.34 -3.43 -17.31
CA GLU A 346 -16.28 -2.92 -16.32
C GLU A 346 -16.21 -3.76 -15.04
N ILE A 347 -15.91 -3.07 -13.90
CA ILE A 347 -15.89 -3.65 -12.57
C ILE A 347 -16.99 -3.00 -11.75
N LEU A 348 -18.00 -3.78 -11.38
CA LEU A 348 -19.12 -3.32 -10.57
C LEU A 348 -18.75 -3.20 -9.09
N ASP A 349 -19.70 -2.73 -8.28
CA ASP A 349 -19.49 -2.34 -6.89
C ASP A 349 -18.97 -3.48 -6.00
N HIS A 350 -18.21 -3.10 -4.96
CA HIS A 350 -17.75 -3.99 -3.88
C HIS A 350 -16.87 -5.17 -4.32
N CYS A 351 -16.07 -5.00 -5.36
CA CYS A 351 -15.14 -6.03 -5.82
C CYS A 351 -13.78 -5.92 -5.13
N LEU A 352 -13.14 -7.07 -4.86
CA LEU A 352 -11.79 -7.17 -4.28
C LEU A 352 -10.89 -8.04 -5.16
N PHE A 353 -9.87 -7.43 -5.78
CA PHE A 353 -8.90 -8.14 -6.61
C PHE A 353 -7.48 -7.99 -6.03
N ILE A 354 -6.78 -9.11 -5.91
CA ILE A 354 -5.41 -9.15 -5.40
C ILE A 354 -4.56 -10.04 -6.31
N ASP A 355 -3.45 -9.50 -6.82
CA ASP A 355 -2.50 -10.21 -7.69
C ASP A 355 -3.20 -10.97 -8.84
N ALA A 356 -4.14 -10.31 -9.52
CA ALA A 356 -5.00 -10.85 -10.55
C ALA A 356 -4.81 -10.16 -11.90
N GLN A 357 -5.17 -10.85 -12.98
CA GLN A 357 -5.16 -10.30 -14.33
C GLN A 357 -6.58 -10.37 -14.91
N VAL A 358 -7.01 -9.29 -15.54
CA VAL A 358 -8.29 -9.18 -16.23
C VAL A 358 -8.02 -8.66 -17.63
N GLU A 359 -8.41 -9.42 -18.64
CA GLU A 359 -8.20 -9.03 -20.03
C GLU A 359 -9.35 -8.14 -20.55
N ASP A 360 -9.17 -7.60 -21.78
CA ASP A 360 -10.04 -6.62 -22.39
C ASP A 360 -11.52 -7.04 -22.40
N ASP A 361 -12.42 -6.07 -22.32
CA ASP A 361 -13.87 -6.21 -22.43
C ASP A 361 -14.53 -7.19 -21.42
N ALA A 362 -13.83 -7.52 -20.33
CA ALA A 362 -14.41 -8.37 -19.29
C ALA A 362 -15.36 -7.58 -18.38
N HIS A 363 -16.41 -8.27 -17.87
CA HIS A 363 -17.38 -7.68 -16.95
C HIS A 363 -17.37 -8.43 -15.61
N LEU A 364 -17.10 -7.72 -14.51
CA LEU A 364 -16.93 -8.33 -13.19
C LEU A 364 -17.81 -7.63 -12.14
N GLY A 365 -18.40 -8.42 -11.28
CA GLY A 365 -19.13 -7.89 -10.12
C GLY A 365 -20.65 -8.01 -10.21
N PRO A 366 -21.35 -7.44 -9.20
CA PRO A 366 -20.75 -6.94 -7.94
C PRO A 366 -20.30 -8.07 -7.01
N PHE A 367 -19.57 -7.71 -5.92
CA PHE A 367 -19.13 -8.65 -4.88
C PHE A 367 -18.26 -9.81 -5.39
N VAL A 368 -17.37 -9.56 -6.34
CA VAL A 368 -16.40 -10.55 -6.84
C VAL A 368 -15.11 -10.48 -6.04
N HIS A 369 -14.57 -11.65 -5.68
CA HIS A 369 -13.27 -11.77 -5.04
C HIS A 369 -12.30 -12.55 -5.92
N LEU A 370 -11.36 -11.85 -6.57
CA LEU A 370 -10.24 -12.46 -7.27
C LEU A 370 -9.02 -12.50 -6.37
N ARG A 371 -8.57 -13.73 -6.06
CA ARG A 371 -7.39 -14.00 -5.23
C ARG A 371 -6.14 -14.19 -6.11
N PRO A 372 -4.92 -14.26 -5.51
CA PRO A 372 -3.69 -14.38 -6.27
C PRO A 372 -3.68 -15.53 -7.29
N GLY A 373 -3.18 -15.19 -8.50
CA GLY A 373 -3.02 -16.12 -9.60
C GLY A 373 -4.26 -16.33 -10.46
N VAL A 374 -5.27 -15.48 -10.34
CA VAL A 374 -6.45 -15.51 -11.21
C VAL A 374 -6.16 -14.76 -12.51
N ILE A 375 -6.60 -15.36 -13.61
CA ILE A 375 -6.64 -14.75 -14.94
C ILE A 375 -8.08 -14.82 -15.45
N VAL A 376 -8.68 -13.66 -15.71
CA VAL A 376 -9.97 -13.55 -16.38
C VAL A 376 -9.70 -13.13 -17.81
N ARG A 377 -10.04 -14.00 -18.76
CA ARG A 377 -9.74 -13.77 -20.18
C ARG A 377 -10.74 -12.80 -20.82
N LYS A 378 -10.41 -12.38 -22.04
CA LYS A 378 -11.17 -11.42 -22.83
C LYS A 378 -12.67 -11.76 -22.88
N LYS A 379 -13.53 -10.73 -22.67
CA LYS A 379 -15.00 -10.85 -22.72
C LYS A 379 -15.62 -11.83 -21.74
N ALA A 380 -14.86 -12.36 -20.80
CA ALA A 380 -15.43 -13.24 -19.77
C ALA A 380 -16.29 -12.43 -18.78
N LYS A 381 -17.26 -13.12 -18.16
CA LYS A 381 -18.18 -12.50 -17.19
C LYS A 381 -18.09 -13.21 -15.85
N VAL A 382 -17.89 -12.44 -14.79
CA VAL A 382 -17.84 -12.94 -13.40
C VAL A 382 -18.85 -12.14 -12.59
N GLY A 383 -19.86 -12.79 -12.05
CA GLY A 383 -20.98 -12.12 -11.38
C GLY A 383 -20.92 -12.21 -9.85
N ASN A 384 -22.12 -12.07 -9.25
CA ASN A 384 -22.26 -11.85 -7.81
C ASN A 384 -21.75 -13.01 -6.95
N PHE A 385 -20.96 -12.67 -5.94
CA PHE A 385 -20.46 -13.61 -4.92
C PHE A 385 -19.67 -14.78 -5.51
N VAL A 386 -18.89 -14.51 -6.56
CA VAL A 386 -17.95 -15.49 -7.12
C VAL A 386 -16.57 -15.24 -6.54
N GLU A 387 -15.98 -16.28 -5.97
CA GLU A 387 -14.60 -16.29 -5.51
C GLU A 387 -13.74 -17.15 -6.42
N MET A 388 -12.60 -16.61 -6.87
CA MET A 388 -11.63 -17.36 -7.69
C MET A 388 -10.24 -17.31 -7.04
N LYS A 389 -9.47 -18.39 -7.20
CA LYS A 389 -8.08 -18.50 -6.76
C LYS A 389 -7.26 -19.40 -7.68
N LYS A 390 -6.13 -18.91 -8.20
CA LYS A 390 -5.29 -19.69 -9.15
C LYS A 390 -6.14 -20.31 -10.25
N THR A 391 -6.99 -19.52 -10.87
CA THR A 391 -7.95 -19.96 -11.89
C THR A 391 -7.74 -19.17 -13.16
N ASP A 392 -7.71 -19.86 -14.28
CA ASP A 392 -7.74 -19.28 -15.62
C ASP A 392 -9.14 -19.46 -16.20
N LEU A 393 -9.90 -18.36 -16.30
CA LEU A 393 -11.25 -18.35 -16.88
C LEU A 393 -11.17 -17.93 -18.33
N GLY A 394 -11.46 -18.87 -19.24
CA GLY A 394 -11.33 -18.70 -20.69
C GLY A 394 -12.18 -17.60 -21.30
N GLU A 395 -11.81 -17.22 -22.53
CA GLU A 395 -12.45 -16.15 -23.29
C GLU A 395 -13.97 -16.39 -23.45
N GLY A 396 -14.77 -15.36 -23.13
CA GLY A 396 -16.23 -15.40 -23.25
C GLY A 396 -16.94 -16.31 -22.26
N SER A 397 -16.22 -16.96 -21.34
CA SER A 397 -16.80 -17.83 -20.31
C SER A 397 -17.52 -17.02 -19.25
N LYS A 398 -18.51 -17.64 -18.60
CA LYS A 398 -19.41 -16.98 -17.66
C LYS A 398 -19.48 -17.75 -16.33
N ALA A 399 -19.23 -17.07 -15.22
CA ALA A 399 -19.44 -17.53 -13.86
C ALA A 399 -20.24 -16.46 -13.12
N ASN A 400 -21.55 -16.48 -13.25
CA ASN A 400 -22.38 -15.31 -12.89
C ASN A 400 -22.85 -15.28 -11.43
N HIS A 401 -22.83 -16.40 -10.70
CA HIS A 401 -23.48 -16.46 -9.39
C HIS A 401 -22.83 -17.47 -8.44
N LEU A 402 -22.56 -17.04 -7.18
CA LEU A 402 -22.38 -17.90 -6.01
C LEU A 402 -21.45 -19.11 -6.23
N SER A 403 -20.28 -18.94 -6.84
CA SER A 403 -19.39 -20.05 -7.19
C SER A 403 -18.03 -19.89 -6.55
N TYR A 404 -17.41 -21.02 -6.16
CA TYR A 404 -16.00 -21.08 -5.80
C TYR A 404 -15.22 -21.84 -6.87
N LEU A 405 -14.29 -21.13 -7.52
CA LEU A 405 -13.43 -21.69 -8.56
C LEU A 405 -11.97 -21.58 -8.11
N GLY A 406 -11.42 -22.68 -7.62
CA GLY A 406 -10.05 -22.75 -7.11
C GLY A 406 -9.22 -23.76 -7.86
N ASP A 407 -7.96 -23.42 -8.16
CA ASP A 407 -6.99 -24.25 -8.87
C ASP A 407 -7.62 -24.89 -10.15
N ALA A 408 -8.23 -24.05 -11.02
CA ALA A 408 -8.99 -24.49 -12.18
C ALA A 408 -8.50 -23.88 -13.49
N LYS A 409 -8.52 -24.68 -14.56
CA LYS A 409 -8.34 -24.23 -15.95
C LYS A 409 -9.66 -24.41 -16.68
N ILE A 410 -10.24 -23.29 -17.09
CA ILE A 410 -11.58 -23.25 -17.71
C ILE A 410 -11.43 -22.75 -19.14
N GLY A 411 -11.90 -23.53 -20.09
CA GLY A 411 -11.85 -23.24 -21.52
C GLY A 411 -12.69 -22.02 -21.92
N LYS A 412 -12.82 -21.83 -23.25
CA LYS A 412 -13.57 -20.72 -23.84
C LYS A 412 -15.06 -21.03 -23.90
N GLY A 413 -15.90 -20.00 -23.75
CA GLY A 413 -17.35 -20.12 -23.93
C GLY A 413 -18.05 -21.02 -22.90
N VAL A 414 -17.40 -21.33 -21.78
CA VAL A 414 -17.93 -22.18 -20.72
C VAL A 414 -19.00 -21.42 -19.93
N ASN A 415 -20.11 -22.11 -19.61
CA ASN A 415 -21.11 -21.60 -18.69
C ASN A 415 -21.01 -22.30 -17.34
N ILE A 416 -20.66 -21.56 -16.29
CA ILE A 416 -20.62 -22.05 -14.91
C ILE A 416 -21.96 -21.75 -14.24
N GLY A 417 -22.70 -22.79 -13.85
CA GLY A 417 -23.96 -22.67 -13.12
C GLY A 417 -23.79 -22.13 -11.70
N ALA A 418 -24.83 -21.50 -11.18
CA ALA A 418 -24.83 -20.98 -9.80
C ALA A 418 -24.56 -22.10 -8.78
N GLY A 419 -23.74 -21.82 -7.76
CA GLY A 419 -23.40 -22.81 -6.74
C GLY A 419 -22.36 -23.84 -7.16
N THR A 420 -21.68 -23.64 -8.29
CA THR A 420 -20.59 -24.53 -8.73
C THR A 420 -19.38 -24.39 -7.81
N ILE A 421 -18.83 -25.53 -7.37
CA ILE A 421 -17.66 -25.59 -6.51
C ILE A 421 -16.62 -26.54 -7.10
N THR A 422 -15.39 -26.05 -7.29
CA THR A 422 -14.22 -26.93 -7.50
C THR A 422 -13.73 -27.40 -6.13
N CYS A 423 -13.94 -28.67 -5.80
CA CYS A 423 -13.49 -29.27 -4.56
C CYS A 423 -11.99 -29.63 -4.67
N ASN A 424 -11.15 -28.61 -4.63
CA ASN A 424 -9.72 -28.67 -4.97
C ASN A 424 -8.77 -29.11 -3.84
N TYR A 425 -9.29 -29.46 -2.64
CA TYR A 425 -8.50 -29.77 -1.47
C TYR A 425 -8.97 -31.05 -0.77
N ASP A 426 -8.09 -32.02 -0.60
CA ASP A 426 -8.37 -33.32 0.04
C ASP A 426 -8.09 -33.36 1.55
N GLY A 427 -7.71 -32.23 2.15
CA GLY A 427 -7.26 -32.13 3.54
C GLY A 427 -5.73 -32.09 3.68
N LEU A 428 -4.97 -32.50 2.67
CA LEU A 428 -3.51 -32.52 2.64
C LEU A 428 -2.93 -31.76 1.44
N ARG A 429 -3.49 -31.99 0.23
CA ARG A 429 -2.98 -31.46 -1.05
C ARG A 429 -4.08 -30.79 -1.84
N LYS A 430 -3.68 -29.96 -2.79
CA LYS A 430 -4.56 -29.35 -3.76
C LYS A 430 -4.39 -29.97 -5.13
N PHE A 431 -5.50 -30.10 -5.83
CA PHE A 431 -5.58 -30.68 -7.16
C PHE A 431 -6.26 -29.72 -8.13
N GLU A 432 -5.95 -29.88 -9.39
CA GLU A 432 -6.47 -29.05 -10.47
C GLU A 432 -7.77 -29.62 -11.05
N THR A 433 -8.69 -28.74 -11.40
CA THR A 433 -9.87 -29.06 -12.22
C THR A 433 -9.65 -28.49 -13.61
N VAL A 434 -9.86 -29.30 -14.65
CA VAL A 434 -9.77 -28.86 -16.05
C VAL A 434 -11.15 -28.95 -16.69
N ILE A 435 -11.60 -27.86 -17.31
CA ILE A 435 -12.89 -27.76 -17.98
C ILE A 435 -12.63 -27.32 -19.42
N GLY A 436 -13.03 -28.17 -20.39
CA GLY A 436 -12.86 -27.92 -21.82
C GLY A 436 -13.71 -26.78 -22.35
N ASP A 437 -13.50 -26.43 -23.62
CA ASP A 437 -14.23 -25.36 -24.29
C ASP A 437 -15.72 -25.69 -24.44
N GLY A 438 -16.59 -24.69 -24.31
CA GLY A 438 -18.02 -24.81 -24.56
C GLY A 438 -18.80 -25.66 -23.54
N VAL A 439 -18.19 -26.08 -22.44
CA VAL A 439 -18.85 -26.89 -21.40
C VAL A 439 -19.98 -26.10 -20.74
N PHE A 440 -21.11 -26.79 -20.50
CA PHE A 440 -22.22 -26.26 -19.70
C PHE A 440 -22.28 -26.98 -18.34
N LEU A 441 -21.97 -26.25 -17.25
CA LEU A 441 -22.20 -26.75 -15.89
C LEU A 441 -23.56 -26.26 -15.38
N GLY A 442 -24.42 -27.19 -15.00
CA GLY A 442 -25.70 -26.89 -14.33
C GLY A 442 -25.45 -26.32 -12.92
N SER A 443 -26.49 -25.70 -12.36
CA SER A 443 -26.40 -25.14 -11.00
C SER A 443 -26.17 -26.24 -9.96
N ASP A 444 -25.49 -25.87 -8.83
CA ASP A 444 -25.17 -26.76 -7.71
C ASP A 444 -24.35 -27.99 -8.14
N THR A 445 -23.32 -27.74 -8.99
CA THR A 445 -22.37 -28.75 -9.44
C THR A 445 -21.14 -28.75 -8.56
N GLN A 446 -20.74 -29.91 -8.03
CA GLN A 446 -19.47 -30.11 -7.32
C GLN A 446 -18.51 -30.91 -8.20
N LEU A 447 -17.30 -30.37 -8.41
CA LEU A 447 -16.22 -31.02 -9.16
C LEU A 447 -15.15 -31.48 -8.19
N ILE A 448 -15.06 -32.82 -7.96
CA ILE A 448 -14.08 -33.39 -7.03
C ILE A 448 -12.73 -33.53 -7.75
N ALA A 449 -11.84 -32.61 -7.48
CA ALA A 449 -10.52 -32.62 -8.12
C ALA A 449 -9.59 -33.75 -7.57
N PRO A 450 -8.70 -34.33 -8.42
CA PRO A 450 -8.46 -33.96 -9.81
C PRO A 450 -9.57 -34.50 -10.74
N VAL A 451 -10.05 -33.66 -11.65
CA VAL A 451 -11.08 -34.06 -12.63
C VAL A 451 -10.97 -33.23 -13.91
N THR A 452 -11.18 -33.88 -15.04
CA THR A 452 -11.24 -33.25 -16.37
C THR A 452 -12.64 -33.38 -16.95
N VAL A 453 -13.21 -32.26 -17.39
CA VAL A 453 -14.49 -32.22 -18.12
C VAL A 453 -14.17 -31.90 -19.58
N GLY A 454 -14.45 -32.84 -20.49
CA GLY A 454 -14.19 -32.73 -21.91
C GLY A 454 -14.99 -31.61 -22.56
N ALA A 455 -14.51 -31.10 -23.70
CA ALA A 455 -15.14 -30.00 -24.42
C ALA A 455 -16.58 -30.34 -24.80
N GLY A 456 -17.47 -29.34 -24.82
CA GLY A 456 -18.89 -29.52 -25.21
C GLY A 456 -19.76 -30.31 -24.22
N ALA A 457 -19.18 -30.87 -23.16
CA ALA A 457 -19.93 -31.67 -22.19
C ALA A 457 -20.97 -30.84 -21.43
N VAL A 458 -22.05 -31.51 -21.03
CA VAL A 458 -23.15 -30.94 -20.24
C VAL A 458 -23.20 -31.65 -18.88
N ILE A 459 -23.07 -30.91 -17.80
CA ILE A 459 -23.24 -31.41 -16.44
C ILE A 459 -24.63 -30.98 -15.94
N ALA A 460 -25.49 -31.93 -15.62
CA ALA A 460 -26.84 -31.65 -15.13
C ALA A 460 -26.80 -30.99 -13.75
N ALA A 461 -27.74 -30.10 -13.44
CA ALA A 461 -27.81 -29.43 -12.13
C ALA A 461 -27.90 -30.45 -10.98
N GLY A 462 -27.23 -30.10 -9.82
CA GLY A 462 -27.17 -30.96 -8.65
C GLY A 462 -26.27 -32.19 -8.80
N THR A 463 -25.31 -32.16 -9.72
CA THR A 463 -24.42 -33.28 -10.01
C THR A 463 -23.09 -33.13 -9.27
N THR A 464 -22.65 -34.19 -8.57
CA THR A 464 -21.27 -34.31 -8.07
C THR A 464 -20.47 -35.13 -9.07
N VAL A 465 -19.45 -34.53 -9.70
CA VAL A 465 -18.56 -35.16 -10.67
C VAL A 465 -17.31 -35.67 -9.94
N THR A 466 -17.06 -36.98 -10.02
CA THR A 466 -15.96 -37.67 -9.32
C THR A 466 -14.98 -38.35 -10.26
N GLU A 467 -15.30 -38.43 -11.55
CA GLU A 467 -14.50 -39.06 -12.59
C GLU A 467 -14.43 -38.14 -13.81
N ASP A 468 -13.44 -38.34 -14.66
CA ASP A 468 -13.28 -37.59 -15.90
C ASP A 468 -14.49 -37.76 -16.82
N VAL A 469 -14.89 -36.66 -17.44
CA VAL A 469 -16.05 -36.60 -18.33
C VAL A 469 -15.57 -36.54 -19.78
N PRO A 470 -15.99 -37.45 -20.65
CA PRO A 470 -15.67 -37.40 -22.08
C PRO A 470 -16.25 -36.13 -22.78
N GLU A 471 -15.66 -35.80 -23.93
CA GLU A 471 -16.19 -34.71 -24.78
C GLU A 471 -17.64 -35.00 -25.18
N ASP A 472 -18.47 -33.93 -25.29
CA ASP A 472 -19.87 -33.96 -25.71
C ASP A 472 -20.77 -34.88 -24.84
N ALA A 473 -20.33 -35.29 -23.66
CA ALA A 473 -21.10 -36.18 -22.79
C ALA A 473 -22.10 -35.39 -21.92
N LEU A 474 -23.21 -36.05 -21.56
CA LEU A 474 -24.14 -35.62 -20.52
C LEU A 474 -23.86 -36.40 -19.23
N VAL A 475 -23.59 -35.69 -18.12
CA VAL A 475 -23.40 -36.30 -16.80
C VAL A 475 -24.56 -35.96 -15.87
N ILE A 476 -25.13 -37.00 -15.25
CA ILE A 476 -26.19 -36.88 -14.23
C ILE A 476 -25.82 -37.78 -13.05
N ALA A 477 -25.58 -37.21 -11.88
CA ALA A 477 -25.27 -37.95 -10.65
C ALA A 477 -26.14 -37.45 -9.49
N ARG A 478 -27.44 -37.78 -9.56
CA ARG A 478 -28.43 -37.47 -8.53
C ARG A 478 -29.46 -38.58 -8.41
N VAL A 479 -29.98 -38.77 -7.21
CA VAL A 479 -31.06 -39.76 -6.95
C VAL A 479 -32.38 -39.34 -7.57
N PRO A 480 -33.25 -40.28 -8.00
CA PRO A 480 -34.60 -39.98 -8.46
C PRO A 480 -35.42 -39.23 -7.40
N GLN A 481 -36.20 -38.27 -7.83
CA GLN A 481 -37.08 -37.51 -6.97
C GLN A 481 -38.20 -38.42 -6.40
N VAL A 482 -38.44 -38.34 -5.10
CA VAL A 482 -39.54 -39.02 -4.41
C VAL A 482 -40.52 -37.98 -3.82
N ASN A 483 -41.75 -37.99 -4.29
CA ASN A 483 -42.80 -37.13 -3.77
C ASN A 483 -43.65 -37.89 -2.72
N ARG A 484 -43.74 -37.38 -1.52
CA ARG A 484 -44.60 -37.90 -0.44
C ARG A 484 -45.79 -36.99 -0.25
N ALA A 485 -46.91 -37.28 -0.93
CA ALA A 485 -48.11 -36.47 -0.84
C ALA A 485 -48.67 -36.40 0.59
N GLY A 486 -49.09 -35.22 1.01
CA GLY A 486 -49.66 -34.97 2.32
C GLY A 486 -48.67 -35.00 3.51
N TRP A 487 -47.35 -35.19 3.27
CA TRP A 487 -46.36 -35.27 4.36
C TRP A 487 -46.31 -33.99 5.22
N ALA A 488 -46.31 -32.82 4.58
CA ALA A 488 -46.26 -31.55 5.30
C ALA A 488 -47.53 -31.26 6.09
N SER A 489 -48.69 -31.67 5.60
CA SER A 489 -49.94 -31.52 6.33
C SER A 489 -49.99 -32.42 7.58
N ARG A 490 -49.55 -33.68 7.44
CA ARG A 490 -49.41 -34.59 8.60
C ARG A 490 -48.43 -34.06 9.62
N ARG A 491 -47.32 -33.52 9.19
CA ARG A 491 -46.33 -32.95 10.12
C ARG A 491 -46.85 -31.72 10.87
N ARG A 492 -47.62 -30.85 10.21
CA ARG A 492 -48.28 -29.70 10.85
C ARG A 492 -49.33 -30.16 11.89
N ALA A 493 -50.12 -31.17 11.55
CA ALA A 493 -51.09 -31.73 12.48
C ALA A 493 -50.42 -32.26 13.78
N LEU A 494 -49.33 -33.04 13.63
CA LEU A 494 -48.53 -33.51 14.75
C LEU A 494 -47.94 -32.36 15.60
N GLN A 495 -47.48 -31.28 14.98
CA GLN A 495 -47.03 -30.11 15.71
C GLN A 495 -48.12 -29.43 16.51
N THR A 496 -49.35 -29.37 15.94
CA THR A 496 -50.50 -28.80 16.64
C THR A 496 -50.93 -29.67 17.83
N GLU A 497 -50.92 -31.01 17.70
CA GLU A 497 -51.18 -31.93 18.80
C GLU A 497 -50.16 -31.79 19.93
N VAL A 498 -48.86 -31.78 19.65
CA VAL A 498 -47.80 -31.59 20.63
C VAL A 498 -47.92 -30.23 21.33
N THR A 499 -48.33 -29.20 20.62
CA THR A 499 -48.56 -27.88 21.21
C THR A 499 -49.77 -27.86 22.14
N HIS A 500 -50.87 -28.57 21.76
CA HIS A 500 -52.06 -28.72 22.61
C HIS A 500 -51.75 -29.52 23.86
N GLU A 501 -51.07 -30.68 23.76
CA GLU A 501 -50.64 -31.46 24.93
C GLU A 501 -49.75 -30.65 25.88
N ALA A 502 -48.77 -29.86 25.34
CA ALA A 502 -47.91 -29.00 26.16
C ALA A 502 -48.72 -27.89 26.87
N LEU A 503 -49.76 -27.35 26.23
CA LEU A 503 -50.64 -26.34 26.80
C LEU A 503 -51.59 -26.94 27.88
N ASP A 504 -52.06 -28.16 27.69
CA ASP A 504 -52.90 -28.85 28.65
C ASP A 504 -52.13 -29.30 29.88
N VAL A 505 -50.88 -29.78 29.73
CA VAL A 505 -49.96 -30.05 30.86
C VAL A 505 -49.65 -28.76 31.64
N GLN A 506 -49.52 -27.62 30.99
CA GLN A 506 -49.36 -26.33 31.65
C GLN A 506 -50.65 -25.85 32.36
N ARG A 507 -51.82 -26.15 31.83
CA ARG A 507 -53.14 -25.87 32.45
C ARG A 507 -53.37 -26.73 33.69
N GLU A 508 -53.07 -28.02 33.62
CA GLU A 508 -53.19 -28.94 34.76
C GLU A 508 -52.21 -28.58 35.87
N SER A 509 -50.97 -28.21 35.55
CA SER A 509 -49.98 -27.76 36.52
C SER A 509 -50.35 -26.44 37.19
N LYS A 510 -51.12 -25.57 36.53
CA LYS A 510 -51.68 -24.34 37.12
C LYS A 510 -52.94 -24.60 37.96
N SER A 511 -53.76 -25.58 37.60
CA SER A 511 -54.99 -25.93 38.37
C SER A 511 -54.65 -26.61 39.70
N THR A 512 -53.58 -27.39 39.77
CA THR A 512 -53.09 -28.04 40.97
C THR A 512 -52.44 -27.06 41.98
N ARG A 513 -52.19 -25.83 41.62
CA ARG A 513 -51.65 -24.77 42.52
C ARG A 513 -52.69 -23.85 43.08
N LEU A 514 -53.99 -24.06 42.80
CA LEU A 514 -55.14 -23.28 43.35
C LEU A 514 -56.11 -24.13 44.11
N SER A 515 -55.69 -24.77 45.22
CA SER A 515 -56.59 -25.27 46.28
C SER A 515 -56.14 -24.65 47.57
N PRO A 516 -56.97 -23.80 48.23
CA PRO A 516 -56.66 -23.25 49.50
C PRO A 516 -57.13 -24.24 50.61
N GLY A 517 -56.21 -24.97 51.21
CA GLY A 517 -56.44 -25.78 52.37
C GLY A 517 -55.86 -25.10 53.60
N ALA A 518 -56.74 -24.74 54.51
CA ALA A 518 -56.50 -24.00 55.73
C ALA A 518 -55.72 -24.77 56.82
N SER A 519 -54.93 -23.99 57.53
CA SER A 519 -54.57 -24.05 58.92
C SER A 519 -53.86 -25.28 59.55
N ARG A 520 -52.70 -25.11 60.11
CA ARG A 520 -52.42 -24.91 61.55
C ARG A 520 -50.93 -24.87 61.87
N LEU A 521 -50.60 -23.91 62.70
CA LEU A 521 -49.30 -23.70 63.35
C LEU A 521 -48.85 -24.94 64.14
N THR A 522 -47.56 -25.28 64.01
CA THR A 522 -46.73 -25.60 65.19
C THR A 522 -45.26 -25.28 64.87
N ARG A 523 -44.72 -24.58 65.80
CA ARG A 523 -43.35 -24.07 65.92
C ARG A 523 -42.47 -25.19 66.45
N THR A 524 -41.38 -25.53 65.79
CA THR A 524 -40.20 -26.07 66.50
C THR A 524 -38.94 -25.69 65.80
N GLN A 525 -38.05 -25.13 66.57
CA GLN A 525 -36.68 -24.75 66.21
C GLN A 525 -35.84 -26.01 66.02
N SER A 526 -34.87 -25.99 65.05
CA SER A 526 -33.46 -26.21 65.40
C SER A 526 -32.58 -26.43 64.17
N GLN A 527 -31.52 -25.69 64.21
CA GLN A 527 -30.13 -26.04 63.78
C GLN A 527 -29.81 -26.40 62.36
N ALA A 528 -28.99 -25.53 61.82
CA ALA A 528 -28.11 -25.77 60.67
C ALA A 528 -27.01 -26.82 60.95
N PRO A 529 -26.45 -27.42 59.95
CA PRO A 529 -25.02 -27.49 59.92
C PRO A 529 -24.38 -27.07 58.55
N ARG A 530 -23.15 -26.63 58.72
CA ARG A 530 -22.18 -26.07 57.86
C ARG A 530 -21.76 -27.00 56.70
N GLY A 531 -21.52 -26.38 55.55
CA GLY A 531 -20.33 -26.39 54.74
C GLY A 531 -19.78 -27.69 54.16
N LYS A 532 -19.62 -27.64 52.84
CA LYS A 532 -18.38 -28.15 52.17
C LYS A 532 -18.20 -27.50 50.81
N GLN A 533 -17.06 -26.83 50.67
CA GLN A 533 -16.47 -26.36 49.41
C GLN A 533 -16.12 -27.54 48.52
N VAL A 534 -16.35 -27.44 47.24
CA VAL A 534 -15.66 -28.26 46.23
C VAL A 534 -15.06 -27.37 45.19
N LYS A 535 -13.75 -27.60 45.00
CA LYS A 535 -12.80 -26.92 44.17
C LYS A 535 -13.12 -27.00 42.67
N LYS A 536 -12.96 -25.88 41.98
CA LYS A 536 -12.76 -25.84 40.54
C LYS A 536 -11.44 -26.53 40.17
N ARG A 537 -11.46 -27.39 39.20
CA ARG A 537 -10.29 -27.84 38.45
C ARG A 537 -10.40 -27.33 36.99
N ASN A 538 -9.44 -26.48 36.63
CA ASN A 538 -9.08 -26.16 35.23
C ASN A 538 -8.40 -27.37 34.57
N ARG A 539 -8.75 -27.62 33.33
CA ARG A 539 -7.94 -28.17 32.23
C ARG A 539 -8.73 -27.89 30.93
N GLY A 540 -8.15 -27.29 29.96
CA GLY A 540 -7.00 -27.37 29.11
C GLY A 540 -7.41 -26.78 27.77
#